data_856daf4dacc43b0c5d32e9550770c2b5
#
_entry.id   856daf4dacc43b0c5d32e9550770c2b5
#
_cell.length_a   1.000
_cell.length_b   1.000
_cell.length_c   1.000
_cell.angle_alpha   90.00
_cell.angle_beta   90.00
_cell.angle_gamma   90.00
#
_symmetry.space_group_name_H-M   'P 1'
#
loop_
_entity.id
_entity.type
_entity.pdbx_description
1 polymer ?
#
loop_
_entity_poly.entity_id
_entity_poly.type
_entity_poly.pdbx_seq_one_letter_code
_entity_poly.pdbx_strand_id
1 'polypeptide(L)'
;MNPFHLAIHVKNLDVMRKFYRDLLNCTEGRSSEHWVDFNLFGHQLVIHQKSDFVIPNKPLSNPVDGHDVPVPHFGVILEWNQWTELAEKLKAKQIEFVIEPYIRFEGQVGEQATLFFLDPENNALEFKAFKNIDQLFAK
;
A
#
# COMPACT_ATOMS: atom_id res chain seq x y z
N MET A 1 0.73 18.88 -5.88
CA MET A 1 1.56 17.94 -5.09
C MET A 1 2.53 17.22 -6.03
N ASN A 2 3.80 17.07 -5.64
CA ASN A 2 4.77 16.34 -6.45
C ASN A 2 4.61 14.82 -6.24
N PRO A 3 4.57 14.01 -7.31
CA PRO A 3 4.53 12.56 -7.16
C PRO A 3 5.77 12.01 -6.42
N PHE A 4 5.52 11.07 -5.52
CA PHE A 4 6.58 10.28 -4.90
C PHE A 4 7.01 9.14 -5.85
N HIS A 5 8.27 8.76 -5.80
CA HIS A 5 8.84 7.66 -6.59
C HIS A 5 9.45 6.61 -5.65
N LEU A 6 9.10 5.34 -5.89
CA LEU A 6 9.65 4.19 -5.17
C LEU A 6 9.98 3.09 -6.18
N ALA A 7 11.18 2.51 -6.06
CA ALA A 7 11.57 1.32 -6.81
C ALA A 7 11.86 0.17 -5.86
N ILE A 8 11.35 -1.01 -6.16
CA ILE A 8 11.58 -2.22 -5.36
C ILE A 8 12.01 -3.39 -6.25
N HIS A 9 12.79 -4.30 -5.68
CA HIS A 9 13.08 -5.58 -6.34
C HIS A 9 11.93 -6.55 -6.17
N VAL A 10 11.69 -7.36 -7.19
CA VAL A 10 10.74 -8.48 -7.16
C VAL A 10 11.39 -9.73 -7.74
N LYS A 11 10.96 -10.89 -7.29
CA LYS A 11 11.41 -12.18 -7.84
C LYS A 11 10.57 -12.59 -9.05
N ASN A 12 9.26 -12.47 -8.95
CA ASN A 12 8.32 -12.87 -9.98
C ASN A 12 7.57 -11.65 -10.52
N LEU A 13 8.03 -11.13 -11.66
CA LEU A 13 7.45 -9.93 -12.27
C LEU A 13 5.98 -10.13 -12.64
N ASP A 14 5.61 -11.28 -13.22
CA ASP A 14 4.24 -11.51 -13.70
C ASP A 14 3.23 -11.54 -12.55
N VAL A 15 3.56 -12.21 -11.46
CA VAL A 15 2.70 -12.28 -10.26
C VAL A 15 2.53 -10.89 -9.64
N MET A 16 3.63 -10.15 -9.49
CA MET A 16 3.61 -8.82 -8.89
C MET A 16 2.92 -7.81 -9.80
N ARG A 17 3.16 -7.88 -11.11
CA ARG A 17 2.49 -7.05 -12.10
C ARG A 17 0.97 -7.23 -12.06
N LYS A 18 0.52 -8.47 -12.02
CA LYS A 18 -0.91 -8.78 -11.93
C LYS A 18 -1.53 -8.24 -10.65
N PHE A 19 -0.84 -8.38 -9.52
CA PHE A 19 -1.31 -7.87 -8.23
C PHE A 19 -1.55 -6.35 -8.27
N TYR A 20 -0.56 -5.57 -8.67
CA TYR A 20 -0.68 -4.10 -8.68
C TYR A 20 -1.67 -3.62 -9.75
N ARG A 21 -1.69 -4.24 -10.92
CA ARG A 21 -2.63 -3.88 -11.98
C ARG A 21 -4.06 -4.24 -11.65
N ASP A 22 -4.32 -5.48 -11.24
CA ASP A 22 -5.68 -6.02 -11.15
C ASP A 22 -6.33 -5.74 -9.78
N LEU A 23 -5.56 -5.83 -8.68
CA LEU A 23 -6.10 -5.57 -7.35
C LEU A 23 -6.14 -4.08 -7.02
N LEU A 24 -5.07 -3.36 -7.29
CA LEU A 24 -4.94 -1.94 -6.95
C LEU A 24 -5.31 -0.99 -8.11
N ASN A 25 -5.71 -1.54 -9.26
CA ASN A 25 -6.06 -0.77 -10.47
C ASN A 25 -4.95 0.19 -10.92
N CYS A 26 -3.68 -0.16 -10.68
CA CYS A 26 -2.57 0.64 -11.16
C CYS A 26 -2.50 0.57 -12.69
N THR A 27 -2.54 1.72 -13.35
CA THR A 27 -2.22 1.77 -14.78
C THR A 27 -0.72 1.64 -14.96
N GLU A 28 -0.33 0.97 -16.04
CA GLU A 28 1.08 0.79 -16.36
C GLU A 28 1.62 1.96 -17.20
N GLY A 29 2.82 2.39 -16.88
CA GLY A 29 3.58 3.30 -17.70
C GLY A 29 4.55 2.54 -18.61
N ARG A 30 5.84 2.89 -18.56
CA ARG A 30 6.88 2.17 -19.33
C ARG A 30 7.16 0.81 -18.72
N SER A 31 7.61 -0.11 -19.57
CA SER A 31 8.01 -1.44 -19.13
C SER A 31 9.07 -2.05 -20.05
N SER A 32 9.76 -3.06 -19.54
CA SER A 32 10.62 -3.96 -20.31
C SER A 32 10.35 -5.40 -19.89
N GLU A 33 11.17 -6.34 -20.33
CA GLU A 33 11.07 -7.74 -19.89
C GLU A 33 11.30 -7.92 -18.38
N HIS A 34 11.97 -6.96 -17.73
CA HIS A 34 12.44 -7.11 -16.35
C HIS A 34 11.94 -6.04 -15.38
N TRP A 35 11.15 -5.07 -15.84
CA TRP A 35 10.62 -4.04 -14.98
C TRP A 35 9.34 -3.41 -15.53
N VAL A 36 8.56 -2.83 -14.65
CA VAL A 36 7.30 -2.12 -14.96
C VAL A 36 7.17 -0.89 -14.07
N ASP A 37 6.79 0.23 -14.67
CA ASP A 37 6.32 1.43 -13.97
C ASP A 37 4.83 1.33 -13.74
N PHE A 38 4.38 1.68 -12.54
CA PHE A 38 2.96 1.80 -12.21
C PHE A 38 2.60 3.20 -11.74
N ASN A 39 1.42 3.62 -12.11
CA ASN A 39 0.76 4.74 -11.46
C ASN A 39 0.01 4.22 -10.24
N LEU A 40 0.61 4.36 -9.07
CA LEU A 40 0.01 3.99 -7.78
C LEU A 40 -0.69 5.22 -7.18
N PHE A 41 -1.96 5.42 -7.52
CA PHE A 41 -2.76 6.56 -7.05
C PHE A 41 -2.06 7.92 -7.26
N GLY A 42 -1.44 8.12 -8.43
CA GLY A 42 -0.74 9.36 -8.79
C GLY A 42 0.75 9.39 -8.41
N HIS A 43 1.27 8.35 -7.78
CA HIS A 43 2.70 8.17 -7.48
C HIS A 43 3.32 7.10 -8.35
N GLN A 44 4.63 7.16 -8.56
CA GLN A 44 5.33 6.18 -9.40
C GLN A 44 5.90 5.06 -8.53
N LEU A 45 5.40 3.84 -8.74
CA LEU A 45 6.01 2.63 -8.22
C LEU A 45 6.67 1.87 -9.37
N VAL A 46 7.94 1.51 -9.21
CA VAL A 46 8.65 0.68 -10.19
C VAL A 46 9.02 -0.65 -9.56
N ILE A 47 8.67 -1.73 -10.22
CA ILE A 47 9.10 -3.06 -9.81
C ILE A 47 10.15 -3.57 -10.79
N HIS A 48 11.29 -4.02 -10.24
CA HIS A 48 12.42 -4.55 -11.01
C HIS A 48 12.63 -6.03 -10.69
N GLN A 49 12.50 -6.88 -11.70
CA GLN A 49 12.79 -8.29 -11.52
C GLN A 49 14.30 -8.53 -11.36
N LYS A 50 14.62 -9.32 -10.34
CA LYS A 50 15.96 -9.83 -10.11
C LYS A 50 15.83 -11.33 -9.81
N SER A 51 16.32 -12.18 -10.70
CA SER A 51 16.08 -13.64 -10.65
C SER A 51 16.63 -14.31 -9.40
N ASP A 52 17.73 -13.77 -8.84
CA ASP A 52 18.35 -14.24 -7.61
C ASP A 52 17.85 -13.49 -6.36
N PHE A 53 16.82 -12.63 -6.51
CA PHE A 53 16.22 -11.94 -5.38
C PHE A 53 15.57 -12.94 -4.43
N VAL A 54 15.92 -12.83 -3.15
CA VAL A 54 15.32 -13.63 -2.09
C VAL A 54 14.14 -12.86 -1.53
N ILE A 55 12.94 -13.44 -1.66
CA ILE A 55 11.74 -12.84 -1.09
C ILE A 55 11.94 -12.74 0.43
N PRO A 56 11.82 -11.53 1.01
CA PRO A 56 11.98 -11.37 2.45
C PRO A 56 10.88 -12.10 3.21
N ASN A 57 11.17 -12.46 4.45
CA ASN A 57 10.14 -12.87 5.39
C ASN A 57 9.15 -11.73 5.62
N LYS A 58 7.99 -12.05 6.20
CA LYS A 58 7.03 -11.02 6.61
C LYS A 58 7.73 -9.97 7.47
N PRO A 59 7.45 -8.67 7.28
CA PRO A 59 8.12 -7.61 8.03
C PRO A 59 7.94 -7.78 9.54
N LEU A 60 8.96 -7.37 10.29
CA LEU A 60 8.84 -7.22 11.75
C LEU A 60 7.83 -6.10 12.04
N SER A 61 7.15 -6.22 13.16
CA SER A 61 6.16 -5.24 13.58
C SER A 61 6.62 -4.46 14.80
N ASN A 62 6.12 -3.22 14.90
CA ASN A 62 6.29 -2.36 16.06
C ASN A 62 4.90 -2.02 16.65
N PRO A 63 4.76 -2.00 17.98
CA PRO A 63 3.49 -1.62 18.59
C PRO A 63 3.20 -0.13 18.37
N VAL A 64 2.04 0.16 17.81
CA VAL A 64 1.53 1.53 17.63
C VAL A 64 0.04 1.54 17.97
N ASP A 65 -0.36 2.26 19.00
CA ASP A 65 -1.77 2.41 19.42
C ASP A 65 -2.53 1.08 19.51
N GLY A 66 -1.90 0.06 20.12
CA GLY A 66 -2.51 -1.26 20.32
C GLY A 66 -2.50 -2.19 19.12
N HIS A 67 -1.85 -1.82 18.02
CA HIS A 67 -1.66 -2.65 16.84
C HIS A 67 -0.18 -2.93 16.59
N ASP A 68 0.10 -4.12 16.08
CA ASP A 68 1.44 -4.49 15.61
C ASP A 68 1.61 -4.05 14.16
N VAL A 69 2.23 -2.90 13.98
CA VAL A 69 2.41 -2.27 12.66
C VAL A 69 3.67 -2.82 11.97
N PRO A 70 3.54 -3.44 10.78
CA PRO A 70 4.70 -3.92 10.05
C PRO A 70 5.60 -2.78 9.59
N VAL A 71 6.92 -2.98 9.66
CA VAL A 71 7.93 -1.99 9.24
C VAL A 71 9.05 -2.74 8.52
N PRO A 72 9.49 -2.33 7.29
CA PRO A 72 8.97 -1.18 6.54
C PRO A 72 7.58 -1.42 5.94
N HIS A 73 6.92 -0.36 5.60
CA HIS A 73 5.71 -0.37 4.79
C HIS A 73 5.64 0.87 3.91
N PHE A 74 4.83 0.82 2.88
CA PHE A 74 4.57 1.97 2.02
C PHE A 74 3.11 1.96 1.56
N GLY A 75 2.66 3.07 1.05
CA GLY A 75 1.32 3.22 0.51
C GLY A 75 0.99 4.68 0.24
N VAL A 76 -0.28 4.97 0.12
CA VAL A 76 -0.75 6.30 -0.26
C VAL A 76 -1.81 6.78 0.72
N ILE A 77 -1.76 8.07 1.02
CA ILE A 77 -2.82 8.75 1.75
C ILE A 77 -3.88 9.17 0.72
N LEU A 78 -5.02 8.52 0.78
CA LEU A 78 -6.11 8.66 -0.17
C LEU A 78 -7.15 9.67 0.33
N GLU A 79 -7.98 10.15 -0.57
CA GLU A 79 -9.24 10.78 -0.20
C GLU A 79 -10.14 9.77 0.53
N TRP A 80 -10.98 10.24 1.44
CA TRP A 80 -11.81 9.36 2.27
C TRP A 80 -12.67 8.39 1.45
N ASN A 81 -13.29 8.88 0.37
CA ASN A 81 -14.11 8.04 -0.50
C ASN A 81 -13.28 6.98 -1.25
N GLN A 82 -12.10 7.36 -1.75
CA GLN A 82 -11.18 6.42 -2.42
C GLN A 82 -10.75 5.31 -1.46
N TRP A 83 -10.42 5.67 -0.21
CA TRP A 83 -10.05 4.69 0.81
C TRP A 83 -11.19 3.73 1.11
N THR A 84 -12.42 4.26 1.25
CA THR A 84 -13.60 3.44 1.53
C THR A 84 -13.87 2.45 0.38
N GLU A 85 -13.80 2.90 -0.85
CA GLU A 85 -13.95 2.05 -2.04
C GLU A 85 -12.88 0.96 -2.10
N LEU A 86 -11.61 1.32 -1.81
CA LEU A 86 -10.52 0.36 -1.77
C LEU A 86 -10.73 -0.68 -0.67
N ALA A 87 -11.10 -0.26 0.54
CA ALA A 87 -11.36 -1.17 1.66
C ALA A 87 -12.47 -2.17 1.32
N GLU A 88 -13.57 -1.71 0.72
CA GLU A 88 -14.67 -2.57 0.29
C GLU A 88 -14.23 -3.56 -0.79
N LYS A 89 -13.45 -3.10 -1.77
CA LYS A 89 -12.91 -3.97 -2.83
C LYS A 89 -12.02 -5.06 -2.25
N LEU A 90 -11.10 -4.71 -1.35
CA LEU A 90 -10.18 -5.66 -0.73
C LEU A 90 -10.94 -6.70 0.09
N LYS A 91 -11.95 -6.29 0.83
CA LYS A 91 -12.83 -7.21 1.57
C LYS A 91 -13.58 -8.15 0.62
N ALA A 92 -14.15 -7.62 -0.47
CA ALA A 92 -14.87 -8.43 -1.46
C ALA A 92 -13.96 -9.45 -2.16
N LYS A 93 -12.68 -9.13 -2.33
CA LYS A 93 -11.65 -10.02 -2.87
C LYS A 93 -11.08 -10.98 -1.81
N GLN A 94 -11.56 -10.93 -0.58
CA GLN A 94 -11.13 -11.79 0.52
C GLN A 94 -9.62 -11.68 0.80
N ILE A 95 -9.07 -10.48 0.69
CA ILE A 95 -7.67 -10.20 1.02
C ILE A 95 -7.46 -10.44 2.51
N GLU A 96 -6.39 -11.13 2.86
CA GLU A 96 -5.96 -11.28 4.25
C GLU A 96 -5.30 -9.98 4.70
N PHE A 97 -5.92 -9.29 5.66
CA PHE A 97 -5.36 -8.07 6.24
C PHE A 97 -4.36 -8.38 7.34
N VAL A 98 -3.25 -7.65 7.37
CA VAL A 98 -2.36 -7.59 8.54
C VAL A 98 -3.02 -6.77 9.65
N ILE A 99 -3.63 -5.64 9.27
CA ILE A 99 -4.48 -4.82 10.13
C ILE A 99 -5.76 -4.55 9.36
N GLU A 100 -6.89 -5.02 9.91
CA GLU A 100 -8.21 -4.81 9.35
C GLU A 100 -8.52 -3.31 9.20
N PRO A 101 -9.29 -2.91 8.17
CA PRO A 101 -9.73 -1.53 8.04
C PRO A 101 -10.39 -1.01 9.32
N TYR A 102 -9.90 0.10 9.84
CA TYR A 102 -10.48 0.74 11.04
C TYR A 102 -10.20 2.25 11.06
N ILE A 103 -10.90 2.95 11.95
CA ILE A 103 -10.77 4.39 12.12
C ILE A 103 -10.04 4.67 13.44
N ARG A 104 -8.99 5.50 13.35
CA ARG A 104 -8.22 5.98 14.51
C ARG A 104 -8.66 7.39 14.86
N PHE A 105 -8.62 7.72 16.15
CA PHE A 105 -8.91 9.07 16.67
C PHE A 105 -10.29 9.58 16.23
N GLU A 106 -11.30 8.70 16.19
CA GLU A 106 -12.65 9.05 15.76
C GLU A 106 -13.21 10.20 16.59
N GLY A 107 -13.68 11.25 15.90
CA GLY A 107 -14.20 12.47 16.53
C GLY A 107 -13.12 13.39 17.12
N GLN A 108 -11.84 13.11 16.91
CA GLN A 108 -10.72 13.87 17.46
C GLN A 108 -9.87 14.49 16.34
N VAL A 109 -8.93 15.36 16.71
CA VAL A 109 -7.92 15.88 15.77
C VAL A 109 -7.09 14.73 15.24
N GLY A 110 -6.89 14.70 13.91
CA GLY A 110 -6.13 13.63 13.26
C GLY A 110 -6.95 12.38 12.99
N GLU A 111 -8.30 12.45 13.06
CA GLU A 111 -9.17 11.32 12.68
C GLU A 111 -8.76 10.77 11.33
N GLN A 112 -8.43 9.48 11.29
CA GLN A 112 -7.92 8.82 10.09
C GLN A 112 -8.38 7.37 10.01
N ALA A 113 -8.58 6.90 8.80
CA ALA A 113 -8.83 5.51 8.49
C ALA A 113 -7.53 4.86 8.01
N THR A 114 -7.32 3.60 8.33
CA THR A 114 -6.14 2.84 7.87
C THR A 114 -6.46 1.37 7.66
N LEU A 115 -5.66 0.74 6.83
CA LEU A 115 -5.63 -0.71 6.60
C LEU A 115 -4.23 -1.14 6.17
N PHE A 116 -3.86 -2.39 6.47
CA PHE A 116 -2.58 -2.98 6.06
C PHE A 116 -2.79 -4.37 5.47
N PHE A 117 -2.09 -4.65 4.38
CA PHE A 117 -2.00 -5.99 3.80
C PHE A 117 -0.64 -6.18 3.13
N LEU A 118 -0.33 -7.43 2.78
CA LEU A 118 0.93 -7.75 2.10
C LEU A 118 0.69 -7.97 0.61
N ASP A 119 1.68 -7.59 -0.20
CA ASP A 119 1.74 -8.06 -1.57
C ASP A 119 2.25 -9.53 -1.62
N PRO A 120 2.26 -10.19 -2.79
CA PRO A 120 2.68 -11.59 -2.88
C PRO A 120 4.13 -11.87 -2.49
N GLU A 121 4.97 -10.83 -2.39
CA GLU A 121 6.36 -10.97 -1.98
C GLU A 121 6.66 -10.33 -0.63
N ASN A 122 5.62 -10.25 0.24
CA ASN A 122 5.69 -9.81 1.62
C ASN A 122 6.04 -8.32 1.83
N ASN A 123 5.91 -7.48 0.80
CA ASN A 123 5.96 -6.04 1.05
C ASN A 123 4.67 -5.61 1.74
N ALA A 124 4.80 -4.90 2.85
CA ALA A 124 3.65 -4.37 3.57
C ALA A 124 3.16 -3.08 2.94
N LEU A 125 1.88 -3.00 2.70
CA LEU A 125 1.20 -1.83 2.16
C LEU A 125 0.26 -1.24 3.21
N GLU A 126 0.32 0.07 3.40
CA GLU A 126 -0.65 0.82 4.19
C GLU A 126 -1.39 1.81 3.31
N PHE A 127 -2.71 1.78 3.36
CA PHE A 127 -3.53 2.83 2.77
C PHE A 127 -4.31 3.52 3.88
N LYS A 128 -4.21 4.84 3.92
CA LYS A 128 -4.88 5.65 4.93
C LYS A 128 -5.62 6.82 4.30
N ALA A 129 -6.55 7.37 5.03
CA ALA A 129 -7.22 8.61 4.68
C ALA A 129 -7.44 9.44 5.94
N PHE A 130 -7.30 10.74 5.82
CA PHE A 130 -7.62 11.67 6.89
C PHE A 130 -9.00 12.26 6.66
N LYS A 131 -9.78 12.36 7.72
CA LYS A 131 -11.09 13.04 7.66
C LYS A 131 -10.93 14.48 7.24
N ASN A 132 -9.88 15.12 7.76
CA ASN A 132 -9.40 16.44 7.34
C ASN A 132 -7.91 16.34 7.00
N ILE A 133 -7.57 16.45 5.72
CA ILE A 133 -6.19 16.31 5.24
C ILE A 133 -5.24 17.34 5.83
N ASP A 134 -5.73 18.52 6.23
CA ASP A 134 -4.91 19.53 6.88
C ASP A 134 -4.35 19.08 8.22
N GLN A 135 -4.91 18.01 8.79
CA GLN A 135 -4.47 17.42 10.04
C GLN A 135 -3.44 16.31 9.89
N LEU A 136 -2.94 16.07 8.67
CA LEU A 136 -1.94 15.04 8.40
C LEU A 136 -0.71 15.14 9.30
N PHE A 137 -0.28 16.34 9.61
CA PHE A 137 0.86 16.63 10.47
C PHE A 137 0.46 17.29 11.81
N ALA A 138 -0.79 17.16 12.20
CA ALA A 138 -1.25 17.67 13.50
C ALA A 138 -0.53 16.96 14.66
N LYS A 139 -0.30 17.71 15.76
CA LYS A 139 0.37 17.23 16.98
C LYS A 139 -0.64 17.08 18.11
#